data_6fe553490283f92eebbb2d6051ef7800
#
_entry.id   6fe553490283f92eebbb2d6051ef7800
#
_cell.length_a   1.000
_cell.length_b   1.000
_cell.length_c   1.000
_cell.angle_alpha   90.00
_cell.angle_beta   90.00
_cell.angle_gamma   90.00
#
_symmetry.space_group_name_H-M   'P 1'
#
loop_
_entity.id
_entity.type
_entity.pdbx_description
1 polymer ?
#
loop_
_entity_poly.entity_id
_entity_poly.type
_entity_poly.pdbx_seq_one_letter_code
_entity_poly.pdbx_strand_id
1 'polypeptide(L)'
;MTEVIIGSRESKLAVLQSEMVKSYIEQKNREENAGSEITVNILTMKTTGDIILDRTLDKVGGKGLFVKELDRALLDGKSNLSVHSLKDMPMEVPEELPLLAFSKREDPRDVLVLPEGVAELDPDKPLGCSSLRRTLQLKKLYPEMEVKSIRGNLQTRLRKLDEGEYSGLILAAAGLKRLGLESRISRYFTPDEMIPSAGQGILAVQGRKGEDYGYLDGYCDRDAWLAGTAERAYVKYLDGGCSSPVAAFAEVDGDEIFIRGLYYSEATGKWLTGQIRGAAEDGEKLGTVLAKQLKYDCEGE
;
A
#
# COMPACT_ATOMS: atom_id res chain seq x y z
N MET A 1 -17.08 -22.08 -20.84
CA MET A 1 -16.03 -22.01 -19.81
C MET A 1 -15.19 -20.78 -20.12
N THR A 2 -15.20 -19.80 -19.25
CA THR A 2 -14.42 -18.54 -19.40
C THR A 2 -13.18 -18.66 -18.54
N GLU A 3 -12.01 -18.44 -19.11
CA GLU A 3 -10.76 -18.41 -18.36
C GLU A 3 -10.39 -16.97 -18.02
N VAL A 4 -10.10 -16.70 -16.74
CA VAL A 4 -9.59 -15.42 -16.23
C VAL A 4 -8.19 -15.63 -15.69
N ILE A 5 -7.20 -14.86 -16.16
CA ILE A 5 -5.82 -14.93 -15.72
C ILE A 5 -5.49 -13.68 -14.93
N ILE A 6 -5.09 -13.86 -13.66
CA ILE A 6 -4.64 -12.79 -12.76
C ILE A 6 -3.12 -12.72 -12.76
N GLY A 7 -2.55 -11.59 -13.21
CA GLY A 7 -1.14 -11.29 -13.07
C GLY A 7 -0.76 -10.97 -11.62
N SER A 8 0.30 -11.57 -11.13
CA SER A 8 0.80 -11.41 -9.76
C SER A 8 2.33 -11.35 -9.72
N ARG A 9 2.89 -10.65 -8.74
CA ARG A 9 4.30 -10.82 -8.39
C ARG A 9 4.52 -12.19 -7.73
N GLU A 10 5.75 -12.73 -7.81
CA GLU A 10 6.09 -14.03 -7.22
C GLU A 10 6.15 -14.05 -5.69
N SER A 11 6.14 -12.89 -5.02
CA SER A 11 6.23 -12.85 -3.56
C SER A 11 5.02 -13.54 -2.91
N LYS A 12 5.25 -14.30 -1.83
CA LYS A 12 4.18 -15.03 -1.11
C LYS A 12 2.99 -14.15 -0.77
N LEU A 13 3.24 -12.88 -0.36
CA LEU A 13 2.16 -11.93 -0.06
C LEU A 13 1.39 -11.54 -1.32
N ALA A 14 2.06 -11.27 -2.45
CA ALA A 14 1.38 -10.88 -3.68
C ALA A 14 0.54 -12.03 -4.26
N VAL A 15 1.06 -13.25 -4.24
CA VAL A 15 0.30 -14.44 -4.65
C VAL A 15 -0.95 -14.61 -3.78
N LEU A 16 -0.81 -14.50 -2.46
CA LEU A 16 -1.95 -14.58 -1.54
C LEU A 16 -3.00 -13.50 -1.81
N GLN A 17 -2.58 -12.27 -2.12
CA GLN A 17 -3.48 -11.19 -2.49
C GLN A 17 -4.24 -11.49 -3.78
N SER A 18 -3.58 -12.10 -4.76
CA SER A 18 -4.22 -12.55 -6.00
C SER A 18 -5.17 -13.73 -5.76
N GLU A 19 -4.83 -14.66 -4.87
CA GLU A 19 -5.73 -15.75 -4.45
C GLU A 19 -7.00 -15.23 -3.76
N MET A 20 -6.93 -14.12 -3.02
CA MET A 20 -8.11 -13.47 -2.43
C MET A 20 -9.09 -12.99 -3.51
N VAL A 21 -8.59 -12.33 -4.56
CA VAL A 21 -9.41 -11.88 -5.70
C VAL A 21 -9.95 -13.06 -6.49
N LYS A 22 -9.12 -14.06 -6.76
CA LYS A 22 -9.53 -15.33 -7.39
C LYS A 22 -10.67 -15.98 -6.64
N SER A 23 -10.53 -16.14 -5.32
CA SER A 23 -11.56 -16.76 -4.47
C SER A 23 -12.89 -16.00 -4.54
N TYR A 24 -12.85 -14.67 -4.58
CA TYR A 24 -14.04 -13.84 -4.76
C TYR A 24 -14.73 -14.15 -6.10
N ILE A 25 -13.97 -14.12 -7.21
CA ILE A 25 -14.52 -14.36 -8.56
C ILE A 25 -15.15 -15.76 -8.65
N GLU A 26 -14.45 -16.77 -8.15
CA GLU A 26 -14.94 -18.16 -8.18
C GLU A 26 -16.17 -18.37 -7.28
N GLN A 27 -16.21 -17.71 -6.11
CA GLN A 27 -17.36 -17.76 -5.20
C GLN A 27 -18.57 -17.08 -5.83
N LYS A 28 -18.42 -15.86 -6.35
CA LYS A 28 -19.49 -15.13 -7.03
C LYS A 28 -20.06 -15.93 -8.20
N ASN A 29 -19.20 -16.49 -9.04
CA ASN A 29 -19.65 -17.31 -10.18
C ASN A 29 -20.48 -18.52 -9.75
N ARG A 30 -20.12 -19.16 -8.63
CA ARG A 30 -20.92 -20.28 -8.07
C ARG A 30 -22.28 -19.82 -7.53
N GLU A 31 -22.32 -18.67 -6.85
CA GLU A 31 -23.55 -18.13 -6.22
C GLU A 31 -24.56 -17.65 -7.27
N GLU A 32 -24.10 -17.07 -8.36
CA GLU A 32 -24.97 -16.55 -9.42
C GLU A 32 -25.52 -17.66 -10.34
N ASN A 33 -25.13 -18.93 -10.15
CA ASN A 33 -25.49 -20.05 -11.03
C ASN A 33 -25.32 -19.71 -12.53
N ALA A 34 -24.34 -18.86 -12.82
CA ALA A 34 -24.05 -18.38 -14.17
C ALA A 34 -23.76 -19.62 -15.03
N GLY A 35 -24.59 -19.90 -16.02
CA GLY A 35 -24.55 -21.11 -16.88
C GLY A 35 -23.21 -21.33 -17.62
N SER A 36 -22.19 -20.50 -17.33
CA SER A 36 -20.81 -20.65 -17.76
C SER A 36 -19.88 -20.71 -16.54
N GLU A 37 -19.10 -21.77 -16.44
CA GLU A 37 -18.07 -21.94 -15.41
C GLU A 37 -16.91 -20.98 -15.71
N ILE A 38 -16.51 -20.16 -14.70
CA ILE A 38 -15.31 -19.32 -14.75
C ILE A 38 -14.17 -20.04 -14.02
N THR A 39 -13.08 -20.27 -14.72
CA THR A 39 -11.84 -20.79 -14.14
C THR A 39 -10.85 -19.64 -13.99
N VAL A 40 -10.31 -19.45 -12.79
CA VAL A 40 -9.35 -18.38 -12.52
C VAL A 40 -7.96 -18.97 -12.29
N ASN A 41 -6.99 -18.49 -13.05
CA ASN A 41 -5.59 -18.88 -12.94
C ASN A 41 -4.72 -17.68 -12.51
N ILE A 42 -3.59 -17.94 -11.83
CA ILE A 42 -2.62 -16.92 -11.44
C ILE A 42 -1.36 -17.08 -12.26
N LEU A 43 -0.97 -16.02 -12.97
CA LEU A 43 0.28 -15.90 -13.68
C LEU A 43 1.27 -15.10 -12.83
N THR A 44 2.27 -15.78 -12.27
CA THR A 44 3.30 -15.12 -11.46
C THR A 44 4.47 -14.65 -12.31
N MET A 45 5.05 -13.49 -11.94
CA MET A 45 6.22 -12.93 -12.62
C MET A 45 7.12 -12.18 -11.65
N LYS A 46 8.43 -12.15 -11.95
CA LYS A 46 9.40 -11.31 -11.23
C LYS A 46 9.35 -9.91 -11.78
N THR A 47 9.27 -8.93 -10.89
CA THR A 47 9.35 -7.52 -11.27
C THR A 47 10.77 -6.99 -11.08
N THR A 48 11.09 -5.90 -11.77
CA THR A 48 12.37 -5.20 -11.61
C THR A 48 12.63 -4.83 -10.14
N GLY A 49 11.59 -4.43 -9.40
CA GLY A 49 11.69 -4.13 -7.96
C GLY A 49 11.98 -5.35 -7.07
N ASP A 50 11.65 -6.57 -7.51
CA ASP A 50 11.98 -7.81 -6.80
C ASP A 50 13.43 -8.25 -7.05
N ILE A 51 14.02 -7.87 -8.19
CA ILE A 51 15.39 -8.24 -8.59
C ILE A 51 16.42 -7.31 -7.93
N ILE A 52 16.12 -6.00 -7.85
CA ILE A 52 17.06 -5.01 -7.32
C ILE A 52 16.98 -4.96 -5.79
N LEU A 53 17.88 -5.66 -5.11
CA LEU A 53 17.95 -5.72 -3.65
C LEU A 53 19.13 -4.93 -3.04
N ASP A 54 20.12 -4.55 -3.85
CA ASP A 54 21.40 -3.94 -3.46
C ASP A 54 21.34 -2.40 -3.30
N ARG A 55 20.28 -1.76 -3.82
CA ARG A 55 20.09 -0.30 -3.78
C ARG A 55 18.75 0.07 -3.17
N THR A 56 18.66 1.25 -2.57
CA THR A 56 17.39 1.81 -2.08
C THR A 56 16.52 2.25 -3.26
N LEU A 57 15.18 2.12 -3.14
CA LEU A 57 14.24 2.40 -4.25
C LEU A 57 14.31 3.84 -4.76
N ASP A 58 14.63 4.79 -3.87
CA ASP A 58 14.89 6.20 -4.21
C ASP A 58 16.09 6.40 -5.13
N LYS A 59 17.13 5.55 -5.01
CA LYS A 59 18.35 5.61 -5.84
C LYS A 59 18.25 4.86 -7.16
N VAL A 60 17.29 3.95 -7.31
CA VAL A 60 17.12 3.17 -8.53
C VAL A 60 16.45 3.98 -9.64
N GLY A 61 15.75 5.06 -9.29
CA GLY A 61 15.10 5.98 -10.22
C GLY A 61 14.13 5.26 -11.17
N GLY A 62 12.85 5.38 -10.94
CA GLY A 62 11.82 4.86 -11.85
C GLY A 62 10.48 4.67 -11.16
N LYS A 63 9.48 5.42 -11.58
CA LYS A 63 8.08 5.18 -11.21
C LYS A 63 7.69 3.79 -11.73
N GLY A 64 7.03 2.97 -10.90
CA GLY A 64 6.45 1.71 -11.34
C GLY A 64 7.37 0.48 -11.36
N LEU A 65 8.43 0.40 -10.54
CA LEU A 65 9.34 -0.74 -10.47
C LEU A 65 8.67 -2.10 -10.16
N PHE A 66 7.46 -2.07 -9.61
CA PHE A 66 6.70 -3.27 -9.23
C PHE A 66 5.50 -3.55 -10.14
N VAL A 67 5.22 -2.69 -11.14
CA VAL A 67 4.02 -2.82 -11.96
C VAL A 67 4.32 -3.00 -13.46
N LYS A 68 5.50 -2.60 -13.97
CA LYS A 68 5.81 -2.60 -15.41
C LYS A 68 5.61 -3.95 -16.10
N GLU A 69 6.04 -5.02 -15.46
CA GLU A 69 5.93 -6.37 -16.01
C GLU A 69 4.46 -6.84 -16.01
N LEU A 70 3.70 -6.46 -14.99
CA LEU A 70 2.27 -6.72 -14.88
C LEU A 70 1.48 -5.90 -15.90
N ASP A 71 1.79 -4.61 -16.06
CA ASP A 71 1.19 -3.73 -17.08
C ASP A 71 1.42 -4.31 -18.47
N ARG A 72 2.65 -4.76 -18.76
CA ARG A 72 2.96 -5.39 -20.03
C ARG A 72 2.18 -6.69 -20.24
N ALA A 73 2.02 -7.52 -19.21
CA ALA A 73 1.22 -8.74 -19.30
C ALA A 73 -0.25 -8.46 -19.61
N LEU A 74 -0.81 -7.38 -19.02
CA LEU A 74 -2.15 -6.90 -19.37
C LEU A 74 -2.22 -6.45 -20.83
N LEU A 75 -1.31 -5.59 -21.29
CA LEU A 75 -1.30 -5.07 -22.66
C LEU A 75 -1.08 -6.19 -23.71
N ASP A 76 -0.23 -7.15 -23.41
CA ASP A 76 0.03 -8.32 -24.28
C ASP A 76 -1.12 -9.36 -24.25
N GLY A 77 -2.17 -9.16 -23.44
CA GLY A 77 -3.27 -10.12 -23.28
C GLY A 77 -2.88 -11.43 -22.57
N LYS A 78 -1.74 -11.45 -21.88
CA LYS A 78 -1.27 -12.61 -21.10
C LYS A 78 -1.99 -12.74 -19.76
N SER A 79 -2.55 -11.66 -19.25
CA SER A 79 -3.44 -11.62 -18.10
C SER A 79 -4.66 -10.75 -18.39
N ASN A 80 -5.77 -11.03 -17.70
CA ASN A 80 -7.00 -10.23 -17.77
C ASN A 80 -7.01 -9.16 -16.68
N LEU A 81 -6.47 -9.50 -15.51
CA LEU A 81 -6.36 -8.64 -14.34
C LEU A 81 -4.94 -8.64 -13.80
N SER A 82 -4.61 -7.61 -13.02
CA SER A 82 -3.46 -7.60 -12.12
C SER A 82 -3.90 -7.15 -10.74
N VAL A 83 -3.33 -7.76 -9.69
CA VAL A 83 -3.64 -7.43 -8.30
C VAL A 83 -2.43 -6.80 -7.63
N HIS A 84 -2.67 -5.67 -6.96
CA HIS A 84 -1.62 -4.86 -6.34
C HIS A 84 -2.01 -4.44 -4.92
N SER A 85 -1.03 -4.22 -4.06
CA SER A 85 -1.25 -3.35 -2.91
C SER A 85 -1.38 -1.91 -3.41
N LEU A 86 -2.48 -1.23 -3.13
CA LEU A 86 -2.76 0.12 -3.66
C LEU A 86 -1.64 1.12 -3.33
N LYS A 87 -1.02 1.01 -2.14
CA LYS A 87 0.10 1.87 -1.73
C LYS A 87 1.36 1.72 -2.60
N ASP A 88 1.50 0.62 -3.32
CA ASP A 88 2.65 0.35 -4.19
C ASP A 88 2.38 0.77 -5.65
N MET A 89 1.14 1.17 -5.96
CA MET A 89 0.75 1.67 -7.27
C MET A 89 1.28 3.09 -7.51
N PRO A 90 1.76 3.39 -8.74
CA PRO A 90 2.04 4.76 -9.13
C PRO A 90 0.80 5.65 -8.93
N MET A 91 1.01 6.93 -8.58
CA MET A 91 -0.10 7.87 -8.43
C MET A 91 -0.81 8.11 -9.78
N GLU A 92 -0.10 7.99 -10.88
CA GLU A 92 -0.64 8.01 -12.24
C GLU A 92 -0.53 6.61 -12.83
N VAL A 93 -1.63 6.12 -13.36
CA VAL A 93 -1.72 4.85 -14.09
C VAL A 93 -2.02 5.13 -15.56
N PRO A 94 -1.57 4.28 -16.50
CA PRO A 94 -1.91 4.44 -17.92
C PRO A 94 -3.43 4.44 -18.12
N GLU A 95 -3.93 5.29 -19.02
CA GLU A 95 -5.37 5.38 -19.31
C GLU A 95 -5.93 4.06 -19.86
N GLU A 96 -5.10 3.30 -20.55
CA GLU A 96 -5.44 1.98 -21.10
C GLU A 96 -5.52 0.88 -20.03
N LEU A 97 -4.97 1.14 -18.84
CA LEU A 97 -4.90 0.20 -17.73
C LEU A 97 -5.47 0.79 -16.43
N PRO A 98 -6.78 1.12 -16.40
CA PRO A 98 -7.41 1.71 -15.23
C PRO A 98 -7.41 0.78 -14.02
N LEU A 99 -7.49 1.37 -12.82
CA LEU A 99 -7.87 0.66 -11.61
C LEU A 99 -9.38 0.43 -11.67
N LEU A 100 -9.80 -0.83 -11.58
CA LEU A 100 -11.18 -1.26 -11.74
C LEU A 100 -11.94 -1.31 -10.41
N ALA A 101 -11.25 -1.74 -9.36
CA ALA A 101 -11.86 -1.95 -8.05
C ALA A 101 -10.83 -1.88 -6.92
N PHE A 102 -11.30 -1.45 -5.75
CA PHE A 102 -10.56 -1.51 -4.48
C PHE A 102 -11.23 -2.50 -3.54
N SER A 103 -10.44 -3.35 -2.91
CA SER A 103 -10.95 -4.26 -1.88
C SER A 103 -11.39 -3.48 -0.65
N LYS A 104 -12.23 -4.09 0.19
CA LYS A 104 -12.37 -3.64 1.57
C LYS A 104 -10.99 -3.48 2.20
N ARG A 105 -10.80 -2.38 2.97
CA ARG A 105 -9.52 -2.07 3.60
C ARG A 105 -9.25 -3.04 4.76
N GLU A 106 -8.09 -3.70 4.73
CA GLU A 106 -7.51 -4.37 5.88
C GLU A 106 -6.85 -3.33 6.81
N ASP A 107 -6.51 -3.70 8.04
CA ASP A 107 -5.91 -2.81 9.04
C ASP A 107 -4.81 -1.90 8.44
N PRO A 108 -5.03 -0.59 8.34
CA PRO A 108 -4.12 0.34 7.69
C PRO A 108 -2.91 0.70 8.54
N ARG A 109 -2.89 0.33 9.83
CA ARG A 109 -1.89 0.76 10.79
C ARG A 109 -0.50 0.23 10.45
N ASP A 110 0.49 1.01 10.85
CA ASP A 110 1.85 0.51 10.99
C ASP A 110 2.02 -0.15 12.35
N VAL A 111 2.94 -1.10 12.44
CA VAL A 111 3.16 -1.90 13.65
C VAL A 111 4.64 -2.06 13.95
N LEU A 112 4.96 -2.20 15.23
CA LEU A 112 6.25 -2.67 15.71
C LEU A 112 6.20 -4.19 15.85
N VAL A 113 7.24 -4.85 15.34
CA VAL A 113 7.49 -6.28 15.51
C VAL A 113 8.84 -6.43 16.19
N LEU A 114 8.88 -7.11 17.33
CA LEU A 114 10.09 -7.45 18.06
C LEU A 114 10.64 -8.83 17.63
N PRO A 115 11.89 -9.15 17.91
CA PRO A 115 12.40 -10.51 17.76
C PRO A 115 11.54 -11.51 18.52
N GLU A 116 11.51 -12.76 18.07
CA GLU A 116 10.71 -13.79 18.73
C GLU A 116 11.16 -14.02 20.18
N GLY A 117 10.20 -14.01 21.12
CA GLY A 117 10.48 -14.16 22.54
C GLY A 117 11.01 -12.92 23.26
N VAL A 118 11.16 -11.77 22.56
CA VAL A 118 11.62 -10.51 23.14
C VAL A 118 10.42 -9.61 23.43
N ALA A 119 10.41 -9.00 24.63
CA ALA A 119 9.29 -8.15 25.10
C ALA A 119 9.57 -6.65 24.96
N GLU A 120 10.82 -6.22 24.86
CA GLU A 120 11.22 -4.81 24.86
C GLU A 120 12.27 -4.52 23.79
N LEU A 121 12.35 -3.24 23.38
CA LEU A 121 13.38 -2.78 22.46
C LEU A 121 14.76 -2.78 23.12
N ASP A 122 15.77 -3.22 22.38
CA ASP A 122 17.18 -3.13 22.75
C ASP A 122 17.72 -1.78 22.23
N PRO A 123 18.10 -0.84 23.11
CA PRO A 123 18.56 0.49 22.71
C PRO A 123 19.89 0.46 21.94
N ASP A 124 20.67 -0.60 22.06
CA ASP A 124 21.96 -0.75 21.39
C ASP A 124 21.83 -1.26 19.95
N LYS A 125 20.61 -1.63 19.52
CA LYS A 125 20.32 -2.10 18.18
C LYS A 125 19.35 -1.19 17.43
N PRO A 126 19.51 -1.05 16.09
CA PRO A 126 18.66 -0.15 15.30
C PRO A 126 17.25 -0.71 15.10
N LEU A 127 16.29 0.19 14.84
CA LEU A 127 15.01 -0.14 14.25
C LEU A 127 15.15 -0.37 12.75
N GLY A 128 14.62 -1.48 12.25
CA GLY A 128 14.63 -1.80 10.81
C GLY A 128 13.46 -1.14 10.08
N CYS A 129 13.75 -0.14 9.25
CA CYS A 129 12.74 0.55 8.43
C CYS A 129 13.37 1.12 7.16
N SER A 130 12.75 0.89 5.99
CA SER A 130 13.21 1.45 4.69
C SER A 130 12.29 2.55 4.15
N SER A 131 11.22 2.89 4.86
CA SER A 131 10.28 3.93 4.46
C SER A 131 10.67 5.27 5.08
N LEU A 132 10.96 6.28 4.24
CA LEU A 132 11.26 7.64 4.70
C LEU A 132 10.10 8.22 5.52
N ARG A 133 8.86 7.96 5.10
CA ARG A 133 7.65 8.34 5.83
C ARG A 133 7.65 7.83 7.27
N ARG A 134 7.96 6.54 7.47
CA ARG A 134 8.04 5.93 8.80
C ARG A 134 9.23 6.45 9.58
N THR A 135 10.40 6.52 8.95
CA THR A 135 11.63 7.02 9.58
C THR A 135 11.45 8.42 10.14
N LEU A 136 10.76 9.30 9.40
CA LEU A 136 10.47 10.66 9.86
C LEU A 136 9.62 10.66 11.14
N GLN A 137 8.57 9.84 11.18
CA GLN A 137 7.66 9.75 12.32
C GLN A 137 8.29 9.00 13.51
N LEU A 138 9.15 8.01 13.24
CA LEU A 138 9.89 7.29 14.28
C LEU A 138 10.84 8.19 15.07
N LYS A 139 11.45 9.20 14.44
CA LYS A 139 12.29 10.18 15.13
C LYS A 139 11.55 10.93 16.25
N LYS A 140 10.21 11.07 16.11
CA LYS A 140 9.38 11.66 17.17
C LYS A 140 9.02 10.65 18.24
N LEU A 141 8.74 9.39 17.86
CA LEU A 141 8.28 8.34 18.76
C LEU A 141 9.45 7.70 19.53
N TYR A 142 10.58 7.56 18.88
CA TYR A 142 11.78 6.90 19.41
C TYR A 142 13.03 7.74 19.07
N PRO A 143 13.19 8.95 19.66
CA PRO A 143 14.24 9.90 19.28
C PRO A 143 15.67 9.36 19.50
N GLU A 144 15.84 8.44 20.48
CA GLU A 144 17.14 7.86 20.84
C GLU A 144 17.49 6.61 20.01
N MET A 145 16.54 6.09 19.20
CA MET A 145 16.77 4.87 18.45
C MET A 145 17.34 5.17 17.06
N GLU A 146 18.43 4.51 16.69
CA GLU A 146 18.92 4.52 15.31
C GLU A 146 17.91 3.80 14.39
N VAL A 147 17.68 4.32 13.20
CA VAL A 147 16.85 3.67 12.18
C VAL A 147 17.74 3.25 11.01
N LYS A 148 17.80 1.95 10.73
CA LYS A 148 18.54 1.38 9.59
C LYS A 148 17.60 0.80 8.55
N SER A 149 17.99 0.97 7.29
CA SER A 149 17.26 0.38 6.16
C SER A 149 17.34 -1.14 6.21
N ILE A 150 16.20 -1.80 5.96
CA ILE A 150 16.09 -3.25 5.82
C ILE A 150 15.42 -3.61 4.49
N ARG A 151 16.03 -4.50 3.71
CA ARG A 151 15.56 -4.94 2.40
C ARG A 151 15.16 -6.40 2.40
N GLY A 152 14.33 -6.77 1.44
CA GLY A 152 13.77 -8.10 1.26
C GLY A 152 12.25 -8.11 1.39
N ASN A 153 11.64 -9.26 1.08
CA ASN A 153 10.22 -9.49 1.35
C ASN A 153 9.97 -9.64 2.87
N LEU A 154 8.71 -9.78 3.25
CA LEU A 154 8.33 -9.82 4.67
C LEU A 154 9.03 -10.95 5.45
N GLN A 155 9.10 -12.15 4.87
CA GLN A 155 9.76 -13.31 5.50
C GLN A 155 11.27 -13.07 5.69
N THR A 156 11.93 -12.52 4.69
CA THR A 156 13.35 -12.18 4.78
C THR A 156 13.62 -11.15 5.88
N ARG A 157 12.74 -10.15 6.03
CA ARG A 157 12.88 -9.14 7.07
C ARG A 157 12.67 -9.72 8.46
N LEU A 158 11.64 -10.56 8.64
CA LEU A 158 11.40 -11.23 9.93
C LEU A 158 12.58 -12.15 10.31
N ARG A 159 13.13 -12.91 9.36
CA ARG A 159 14.31 -13.72 9.60
C ARG A 159 15.50 -12.88 10.09
N LYS A 160 15.82 -11.76 9.43
CA LYS A 160 16.90 -10.85 9.87
C LYS A 160 16.66 -10.26 11.25
N LEU A 161 15.39 -9.99 11.60
CA LEU A 161 15.01 -9.56 12.94
C LEU A 161 15.34 -10.64 13.97
N ASP A 162 14.90 -11.88 13.70
CA ASP A 162 15.10 -13.02 14.62
C ASP A 162 16.57 -13.45 14.70
N GLU A 163 17.37 -13.19 13.67
CA GLU A 163 18.85 -13.33 13.68
C GLU A 163 19.54 -12.23 14.53
N GLY A 164 18.80 -11.24 15.02
CA GLY A 164 19.29 -10.21 15.96
C GLY A 164 19.96 -9.01 15.30
N GLU A 165 19.80 -8.81 13.99
CA GLU A 165 20.36 -7.64 13.28
C GLU A 165 19.67 -6.33 13.71
N TYR A 166 18.43 -6.40 14.21
CA TYR A 166 17.57 -5.25 14.55
C TYR A 166 16.92 -5.43 15.91
N SER A 167 16.67 -4.34 16.62
CA SER A 167 15.88 -4.30 17.85
C SER A 167 14.40 -4.54 17.59
N GLY A 168 13.90 -4.03 16.46
CA GLY A 168 12.51 -4.18 16.02
C GLY A 168 12.34 -3.77 14.58
N LEU A 169 11.24 -4.17 13.96
CA LEU A 169 10.87 -3.77 12.60
C LEU A 169 9.58 -2.97 12.59
N ILE A 170 9.51 -1.98 11.71
CA ILE A 170 8.26 -1.27 11.44
C ILE A 170 7.67 -1.77 10.13
N LEU A 171 6.51 -2.42 10.25
CA LEU A 171 5.82 -3.10 9.16
C LEU A 171 4.37 -2.61 9.03
N ALA A 172 3.68 -2.97 7.95
CA ALA A 172 2.24 -2.73 7.81
C ALA A 172 1.45 -3.92 8.37
N ALA A 173 0.50 -3.67 9.25
CA ALA A 173 -0.38 -4.69 9.85
C ALA A 173 -1.03 -5.59 8.80
N ALA A 174 -1.60 -4.98 7.74
CA ALA A 174 -2.28 -5.69 6.67
C ALA A 174 -1.45 -6.82 6.03
N GLY A 175 -0.13 -6.61 5.88
CA GLY A 175 0.76 -7.62 5.32
C GLY A 175 0.94 -8.82 6.25
N LEU A 176 1.11 -8.57 7.55
CA LEU A 176 1.24 -9.61 8.57
C LEU A 176 -0.06 -10.40 8.73
N LYS A 177 -1.20 -9.70 8.85
CA LYS A 177 -2.52 -10.32 8.98
C LYS A 177 -2.85 -11.23 7.80
N ARG A 178 -2.63 -10.77 6.56
CA ARG A 178 -2.86 -11.57 5.36
C ARG A 178 -2.00 -12.84 5.33
N LEU A 179 -0.79 -12.80 5.87
CA LEU A 179 0.09 -13.97 5.96
C LEU A 179 -0.15 -14.85 7.21
N GLY A 180 -1.14 -14.54 8.05
CA GLY A 180 -1.40 -15.27 9.30
C GLY A 180 -0.31 -15.05 10.34
N LEU A 181 0.41 -13.93 10.29
CA LEU A 181 1.52 -13.58 11.18
C LEU A 181 1.14 -12.47 12.18
N GLU A 182 -0.15 -12.33 12.48
CA GLU A 182 -0.64 -11.30 13.41
C GLU A 182 -0.05 -11.45 14.82
N SER A 183 0.20 -12.69 15.26
CA SER A 183 0.84 -12.99 16.55
C SER A 183 2.25 -12.41 16.69
N ARG A 184 2.91 -12.02 15.60
CA ARG A 184 4.22 -11.36 15.60
C ARG A 184 4.15 -9.87 15.90
N ILE A 185 2.95 -9.29 15.95
CA ILE A 185 2.77 -7.85 16.19
C ILE A 185 2.90 -7.58 17.69
N SER A 186 3.91 -6.80 18.05
CA SER A 186 4.16 -6.40 19.44
C SER A 186 3.42 -5.12 19.84
N ARG A 187 3.26 -4.17 18.87
CA ARG A 187 2.54 -2.92 19.10
C ARG A 187 1.91 -2.42 17.80
N TYR A 188 0.68 -1.94 17.88
CA TYR A 188 0.03 -1.15 16.82
C TYR A 188 0.24 0.34 17.09
N PHE A 189 0.62 1.10 16.06
CA PHE A 189 0.60 2.57 16.13
C PHE A 189 -0.77 3.06 15.68
N THR A 190 -1.34 4.00 16.44
CA THR A 190 -2.55 4.70 15.98
C THR A 190 -2.22 5.58 14.77
N PRO A 191 -3.20 5.91 13.90
CA PRO A 191 -2.99 6.84 12.79
C PRO A 191 -2.52 8.24 13.23
N ASP A 192 -2.77 8.63 14.48
CA ASP A 192 -2.27 9.90 15.05
C ASP A 192 -0.82 9.81 15.50
N GLU A 193 -0.34 8.62 15.89
CA GLU A 193 1.07 8.38 16.20
C GLU A 193 1.89 8.20 14.92
N MET A 194 1.34 7.47 13.95
CA MET A 194 2.02 7.19 12.67
C MET A 194 1.01 7.14 11.53
N ILE A 195 0.90 8.25 10.79
CA ILE A 195 0.00 8.36 9.64
C ILE A 195 0.41 7.31 8.58
N PRO A 196 -0.50 6.41 8.17
CA PRO A 196 -0.24 5.39 7.18
C PRO A 196 0.14 5.93 5.80
N SER A 197 0.67 5.08 4.95
CA SER A 197 0.86 5.39 3.52
C SER A 197 -0.48 5.40 2.79
N ALA A 198 -0.64 6.27 1.81
CA ALA A 198 -1.82 6.28 0.94
C ALA A 198 -2.11 4.89 0.37
N GLY A 199 -3.35 4.42 0.50
CA GLY A 199 -3.79 3.09 0.05
C GLY A 199 -3.31 1.92 0.90
N GLN A 200 -2.67 2.15 2.07
CA GLN A 200 -2.26 1.05 2.92
C GLN A 200 -3.46 0.23 3.39
N GLY A 201 -3.36 -1.10 3.26
CA GLY A 201 -4.44 -2.04 3.59
C GLY A 201 -5.37 -2.37 2.43
N ILE A 202 -5.42 -1.58 1.36
CA ILE A 202 -6.29 -1.79 0.19
C ILE A 202 -5.56 -2.60 -0.89
N LEU A 203 -6.29 -3.54 -1.51
CA LEU A 203 -5.89 -4.16 -2.77
C LEU A 203 -6.53 -3.42 -3.93
N ALA A 204 -5.76 -3.15 -4.97
CA ALA A 204 -6.24 -2.60 -6.22
C ALA A 204 -6.26 -3.70 -7.29
N VAL A 205 -7.36 -3.79 -8.02
CA VAL A 205 -7.49 -4.62 -9.20
C VAL A 205 -7.37 -3.71 -10.42
N GLN A 206 -6.47 -4.05 -11.33
CA GLN A 206 -6.20 -3.31 -12.56
C GLN A 206 -6.53 -4.20 -13.77
N GLY A 207 -7.05 -3.61 -14.84
CA GLY A 207 -7.35 -4.31 -16.08
C GLY A 207 -7.26 -3.39 -17.29
N ARG A 208 -7.60 -3.90 -18.47
CA ARG A 208 -7.61 -3.11 -19.73
C ARG A 208 -8.90 -2.30 -19.85
N LYS A 209 -8.79 -1.08 -20.37
CA LYS A 209 -9.94 -0.23 -20.66
C LYS A 209 -10.83 -0.85 -21.74
N GLY A 210 -12.14 -0.83 -21.50
CA GLY A 210 -13.15 -1.26 -22.48
C GLY A 210 -13.43 -2.76 -22.51
N GLU A 211 -12.85 -3.56 -21.62
CA GLU A 211 -13.22 -4.97 -21.43
C GLU A 211 -14.35 -5.13 -20.42
N ASP A 212 -15.04 -6.27 -20.48
CA ASP A 212 -16.09 -6.62 -19.54
C ASP A 212 -15.51 -7.34 -18.31
N TYR A 213 -15.78 -6.78 -17.14
CA TYR A 213 -15.37 -7.30 -15.84
C TYR A 213 -16.54 -7.61 -14.91
N GLY A 214 -17.72 -7.98 -15.46
CA GLY A 214 -18.91 -8.29 -14.67
C GLY A 214 -18.67 -9.31 -13.55
N TYR A 215 -17.68 -10.18 -13.68
CA TYR A 215 -17.25 -11.10 -12.62
C TYR A 215 -16.61 -10.42 -11.40
N LEU A 216 -16.29 -9.11 -11.45
CA LEU A 216 -15.84 -8.28 -10.33
C LEU A 216 -16.97 -7.47 -9.68
N ASP A 217 -18.19 -7.49 -10.21
CA ASP A 217 -19.30 -6.72 -9.64
C ASP A 217 -19.49 -7.03 -8.15
N GLY A 218 -19.57 -5.98 -7.33
CA GLY A 218 -19.66 -6.09 -5.89
C GLY A 218 -18.33 -6.27 -5.15
N TYR A 219 -17.19 -6.45 -5.86
CA TYR A 219 -15.88 -6.53 -5.22
C TYR A 219 -15.40 -5.17 -4.70
N CYS A 220 -15.75 -4.08 -5.40
CA CYS A 220 -15.32 -2.75 -5.03
C CYS A 220 -16.03 -2.28 -3.75
N ASP A 221 -15.24 -1.99 -2.72
CA ASP A 221 -15.72 -1.40 -1.47
C ASP A 221 -15.79 0.12 -1.63
N ARG A 222 -16.99 0.70 -1.41
CA ARG A 222 -17.24 2.14 -1.59
C ARG A 222 -16.33 3.00 -0.69
N ASP A 223 -16.22 2.66 0.58
CA ASP A 223 -15.48 3.46 1.54
C ASP A 223 -13.98 3.39 1.28
N ALA A 224 -13.47 2.20 0.92
CA ALA A 224 -12.09 2.04 0.50
C ALA A 224 -11.78 2.79 -0.81
N TRP A 225 -12.74 2.85 -1.74
CA TRP A 225 -12.60 3.63 -2.98
C TRP A 225 -12.49 5.12 -2.70
N LEU A 226 -13.42 5.68 -1.93
CA LEU A 226 -13.43 7.09 -1.57
C LEU A 226 -12.18 7.49 -0.78
N ALA A 227 -11.83 6.70 0.23
CA ALA A 227 -10.64 6.94 1.05
C ALA A 227 -9.35 6.82 0.22
N GLY A 228 -9.20 5.74 -0.55
CA GLY A 228 -8.01 5.51 -1.38
C GLY A 228 -7.83 6.59 -2.46
N THR A 229 -8.91 7.07 -3.06
CA THR A 229 -8.88 8.15 -4.06
C THR A 229 -8.48 9.47 -3.42
N ALA A 230 -9.03 9.81 -2.25
CA ALA A 230 -8.68 11.02 -1.50
C ALA A 230 -7.19 11.03 -1.07
N GLU A 231 -6.70 9.91 -0.55
CA GLU A 231 -5.31 9.74 -0.15
C GLU A 231 -4.34 9.86 -1.34
N ARG A 232 -4.70 9.26 -2.48
CA ARG A 232 -3.90 9.34 -3.72
C ARG A 232 -3.89 10.75 -4.28
N ALA A 233 -5.00 11.49 -4.23
CA ALA A 233 -5.07 12.89 -4.66
C ALA A 233 -4.14 13.79 -3.84
N TYR A 234 -4.09 13.58 -2.52
CA TYR A 234 -3.16 14.26 -1.63
C TYR A 234 -1.70 14.01 -2.05
N VAL A 235 -1.30 12.73 -2.21
CA VAL A 235 0.06 12.36 -2.57
C VAL A 235 0.43 12.82 -3.98
N LYS A 236 -0.51 12.72 -4.93
CA LYS A 236 -0.32 13.17 -6.32
C LYS A 236 -0.01 14.66 -6.40
N TYR A 237 -0.75 15.48 -5.65
CA TYR A 237 -0.53 16.94 -5.63
C TYR A 237 0.89 17.33 -5.14
N LEU A 238 1.43 16.56 -4.19
CA LEU A 238 2.76 16.77 -3.62
C LEU A 238 3.88 16.16 -4.47
N ASP A 239 3.57 15.65 -5.66
CA ASP A 239 4.48 14.85 -6.51
C ASP A 239 5.19 13.72 -5.72
N GLY A 240 4.47 13.23 -4.71
CA GLY A 240 4.94 12.17 -3.83
C GLY A 240 4.81 10.79 -4.49
N GLY A 241 5.51 9.82 -3.94
CA GLY A 241 5.46 8.41 -4.34
C GLY A 241 5.88 7.50 -3.21
N CYS A 242 6.09 6.21 -3.51
CA CYS A 242 6.46 5.21 -2.51
C CYS A 242 7.77 5.53 -1.75
N SER A 243 8.63 6.36 -2.33
CA SER A 243 9.92 6.78 -1.75
C SER A 243 9.90 8.15 -1.08
N SER A 244 8.80 8.91 -1.18
CA SER A 244 8.70 10.24 -0.58
C SER A 244 8.29 10.17 0.89
N PRO A 245 8.75 11.09 1.75
CA PRO A 245 8.34 11.17 3.15
C PRO A 245 6.97 11.86 3.30
N VAL A 246 5.99 11.39 2.54
CA VAL A 246 4.61 11.88 2.50
C VAL A 246 3.68 10.78 3.02
N ALA A 247 2.65 11.16 3.78
CA ALA A 247 1.62 10.24 4.24
C ALA A 247 0.23 10.84 4.01
N ALA A 248 -0.73 9.97 3.71
CA ALA A 248 -2.14 10.32 3.72
C ALA A 248 -2.97 9.13 4.18
N PHE A 249 -3.92 9.39 5.05
CA PHE A 249 -4.85 8.38 5.55
C PHE A 249 -6.24 8.99 5.70
N ALA A 250 -7.24 8.34 5.11
CA ALA A 250 -8.62 8.77 5.16
C ALA A 250 -9.52 7.70 5.77
N GLU A 251 -10.49 8.14 6.55
CA GLU A 251 -11.56 7.34 7.14
C GLU A 251 -12.89 7.88 6.64
N VAL A 252 -13.75 6.99 6.14
CA VAL A 252 -15.12 7.30 5.71
C VAL A 252 -16.06 6.82 6.80
N ASP A 253 -16.98 7.69 7.21
CA ASP A 253 -18.06 7.39 8.15
C ASP A 253 -19.38 7.91 7.57
N GLY A 254 -20.15 7.02 6.98
CA GLY A 254 -21.36 7.38 6.24
C GLY A 254 -21.07 8.29 5.05
N ASP A 255 -21.56 9.53 5.11
CA ASP A 255 -21.40 10.54 4.07
C ASP A 255 -20.26 11.53 4.35
N GLU A 256 -19.49 11.31 5.40
CA GLU A 256 -18.33 12.14 5.77
C GLU A 256 -17.01 11.40 5.54
N ILE A 257 -15.98 12.17 5.21
CA ILE A 257 -14.58 11.71 5.13
C ILE A 257 -13.71 12.58 6.03
N PHE A 258 -12.80 11.91 6.76
CA PHE A 258 -11.79 12.55 7.57
C PHE A 258 -10.41 12.16 7.04
N ILE A 259 -9.61 13.13 6.60
CA ILE A 259 -8.30 12.91 5.98
C ILE A 259 -7.21 13.48 6.87
N ARG A 260 -6.20 12.67 7.19
CA ARG A 260 -4.94 13.08 7.82
C ARG A 260 -3.83 13.09 6.77
N GLY A 261 -2.99 14.12 6.80
CA GLY A 261 -1.86 14.26 5.91
C GLY A 261 -0.56 14.55 6.66
N LEU A 262 0.56 14.10 6.11
CA LEU A 262 1.91 14.48 6.50
C LEU A 262 2.65 14.92 5.24
N TYR A 263 3.28 16.09 5.32
CA TYR A 263 4.16 16.60 4.29
C TYR A 263 5.52 16.94 4.87
N TYR A 264 6.58 16.59 4.17
CA TYR A 264 7.95 16.99 4.44
C TYR A 264 8.48 17.76 3.23
N SER A 265 9.00 18.97 3.45
CA SER A 265 9.65 19.77 2.43
C SER A 265 11.15 19.50 2.42
N GLU A 266 11.67 19.01 1.30
CA GLU A 266 13.12 18.85 1.11
C GLU A 266 13.83 20.21 1.05
N ALA A 267 13.15 21.26 0.58
CA ALA A 267 13.70 22.61 0.45
C ALA A 267 13.97 23.25 1.82
N THR A 268 13.07 23.05 2.79
CA THR A 268 13.17 23.68 4.12
C THR A 268 13.62 22.73 5.22
N GLY A 269 13.59 21.41 4.98
CA GLY A 269 13.83 20.37 5.98
C GLY A 269 12.72 20.26 7.04
N LYS A 270 11.64 21.02 6.89
CA LYS A 270 10.49 21.02 7.81
C LYS A 270 9.46 19.96 7.40
N TRP A 271 8.68 19.52 8.38
CA TRP A 271 7.52 18.68 8.12
C TRP A 271 6.35 19.07 9.02
N LEU A 272 5.17 18.93 8.50
CA LEU A 272 3.92 19.23 9.17
C LEU A 272 2.93 18.10 8.98
N THR A 273 2.01 17.98 9.93
CA THR A 273 0.81 17.15 9.81
C THR A 273 -0.41 18.06 9.84
N GLY A 274 -1.45 17.67 9.13
CA GLY A 274 -2.72 18.38 9.15
C GLY A 274 -3.86 17.42 8.89
N GLN A 275 -5.08 17.93 9.00
CA GLN A 275 -6.29 17.16 8.83
C GLN A 275 -7.40 18.02 8.23
N ILE A 276 -8.32 17.36 7.50
CA ILE A 276 -9.50 17.99 6.93
C ILE A 276 -10.68 17.04 6.99
N ARG A 277 -11.88 17.59 7.14
CA ARG A 277 -13.12 16.82 7.11
C ARG A 277 -14.11 17.46 6.14
N GLY A 278 -14.94 16.65 5.51
CA GLY A 278 -16.00 17.11 4.63
C GLY A 278 -16.83 15.97 4.08
N ALA A 279 -17.61 16.24 3.01
CA ALA A 279 -18.41 15.22 2.37
C ALA A 279 -17.51 14.14 1.73
N ALA A 280 -17.87 12.86 1.87
CA ALA A 280 -17.09 11.74 1.39
C ALA A 280 -16.89 11.78 -0.14
N GLU A 281 -17.89 12.23 -0.88
CA GLU A 281 -17.84 12.37 -2.35
C GLU A 281 -16.88 13.50 -2.80
N ASP A 282 -16.57 14.47 -1.94
CA ASP A 282 -15.56 15.52 -2.18
C ASP A 282 -14.13 15.08 -1.79
N GLY A 283 -13.91 13.81 -1.42
CA GLY A 283 -12.66 13.30 -0.86
C GLY A 283 -11.42 13.66 -1.68
N GLU A 284 -11.46 13.51 -3.01
CA GLU A 284 -10.36 13.84 -3.92
C GLU A 284 -10.00 15.34 -3.85
N LYS A 285 -11.00 16.21 -3.85
CA LYS A 285 -10.83 17.66 -3.72
C LYS A 285 -10.28 18.02 -2.34
N LEU A 286 -10.80 17.43 -1.28
CA LEU A 286 -10.36 17.65 0.09
C LEU A 286 -8.91 17.20 0.28
N GLY A 287 -8.52 16.04 -0.27
CA GLY A 287 -7.13 15.58 -0.27
C GLY A 287 -6.19 16.58 -0.93
N THR A 288 -6.58 17.10 -2.10
CA THR A 288 -5.81 18.14 -2.80
C THR A 288 -5.73 19.44 -2.00
N VAL A 289 -6.81 19.87 -1.37
CA VAL A 289 -6.84 21.09 -0.54
C VAL A 289 -5.91 20.97 0.65
N LEU A 290 -5.95 19.83 1.37
CA LEU A 290 -5.06 19.58 2.51
C LEU A 290 -3.58 19.57 2.07
N ALA A 291 -3.29 18.95 0.91
CA ALA A 291 -1.94 18.93 0.37
C ALA A 291 -1.40 20.33 0.07
N LYS A 292 -2.22 21.18 -0.56
CA LYS A 292 -1.90 22.59 -0.85
C LYS A 292 -1.60 23.37 0.42
N GLN A 293 -2.47 23.22 1.44
CA GLN A 293 -2.32 23.90 2.71
C GLN A 293 -1.01 23.52 3.40
N LEU A 294 -0.73 22.21 3.54
CA LEU A 294 0.49 21.75 4.22
C LEU A 294 1.76 22.14 3.47
N LYS A 295 1.72 22.14 2.14
CA LYS A 295 2.84 22.61 1.32
C LYS A 295 3.10 24.09 1.55
N TYR A 296 2.06 24.92 1.49
CA TYR A 296 2.15 26.36 1.77
C TYR A 296 2.70 26.64 3.18
N ASP A 297 2.16 25.97 4.19
CA ASP A 297 2.58 26.16 5.59
C ASP A 297 4.03 25.71 5.84
N CYS A 298 4.52 24.72 5.09
CA CYS A 298 5.91 24.23 5.17
C CYS A 298 6.92 25.12 4.44
N GLU A 299 6.54 25.65 3.28
CA GLU A 299 7.43 26.32 2.33
C GLU A 299 7.26 27.83 2.31
N GLY A 300 6.10 28.34 2.69
CA GLY A 300 5.77 29.76 2.69
C GLY A 300 5.42 30.31 1.30
N GLU A 301 5.04 29.41 0.36
CA GLU A 301 4.67 29.74 -1.02
C GLU A 301 3.32 29.16 -1.42
#